data_82d04fa28cf93359ca2bc7603953810c
#
_entry.id   82d04fa28cf93359ca2bc7603953810c
#
_cell.length_a   1.000
_cell.length_b   1.000
_cell.length_c   1.000
_cell.angle_alpha   90.00
_cell.angle_beta   90.00
_cell.angle_gamma   90.00
#
_symmetry.space_group_name_H-M   'P 1'
#
loop_
_entity.id
_entity.type
_entity.pdbx_description
1 polymer ?
#
loop_
_entity_poly.entity_id
_entity_poly.type
_entity_poly.pdbx_seq_one_letter_code
_entity_poly.pdbx_strand_id
1 'polypeptide(L)'
;MSIKRPIHAAGLLALTMSSGLALSQEYRSYSGWGNNLDNPSWGGADTHLTRFADAHYSDGVSAMAGADRPSARAVSNAFHHGRSPVWSARVLTSMVFNWGQFIDHDIGLSTAPGEAASIEVPLDDAWMTPGGAIPFTRSIWDPATGTDPSNPREQVNEISSYIDGSMVYGSDEATALALREGVGGRLLTGPGDLLPFNTLGVFMDDPFHRPAEQLFAAGDIRANEQPGLTCLHTLFVREHNRLAAEIAATHPGWTDEQIYQRARELNGAQIQAITYNEFLPALLGEGMMPAYAGYYGAMNAGIANEFSAACYRFGHTMVNPSLPRYSPDGSPFPGGDLDLFQSFFNPDAILSSGGIEPIMQGQIRELAQEIDPFIVDDLRNLLFGGGGVGLDLASLNIQRGRDHGLPSYNQMRVAMKLAPANTFADISPDPDIQARLASVYSSPDQVDLWVGALCEPHVPGGSVGPLLHAVLVKQFTRLRDGDRFFYLNHLSPGDINAINNTRLSDIIRRNTSIAYVQDNVFFVSADFTEDARVAFEDAVAFLLAFSNNNPRADLAPDGAFDVSDVLAFLTAFDRYYTP
;
A
#
# COMPACT_ATOMS: atom_id res chain seq x y z
N MET A 1 -17.44 -17.62 17.46
CA MET A 1 -18.89 -17.44 17.40
C MET A 1 -19.15 -16.54 16.19
N SER A 2 -19.51 -17.13 15.05
CA SER A 2 -19.57 -16.46 13.74
C SER A 2 -20.72 -15.44 13.72
N ILE A 3 -20.37 -14.15 13.66
CA ILE A 3 -21.39 -13.11 13.43
C ILE A 3 -21.58 -13.01 11.92
N LYS A 4 -22.65 -13.62 11.42
CA LYS A 4 -23.08 -13.46 10.03
C LYS A 4 -23.59 -12.05 9.83
N ARG A 5 -22.94 -11.26 8.96
CA ARG A 5 -23.58 -10.07 8.40
C ARG A 5 -24.77 -10.51 7.54
N PRO A 6 -25.92 -9.85 7.61
CA PRO A 6 -27.02 -10.13 6.69
C PRO A 6 -26.63 -9.66 5.27
N ILE A 7 -26.75 -10.57 4.32
CA ILE A 7 -26.68 -10.24 2.88
C ILE A 7 -27.87 -9.31 2.61
N HIS A 8 -27.60 -8.05 2.32
CA HIS A 8 -28.63 -7.10 1.91
C HIS A 8 -29.02 -7.43 0.47
N ALA A 9 -30.21 -7.98 0.30
CA ALA A 9 -30.86 -8.06 -1.00
C ALA A 9 -31.10 -6.61 -1.49
N ALA A 10 -30.45 -6.23 -2.58
CA ALA A 10 -30.63 -4.95 -3.22
C ALA A 10 -32.08 -4.84 -3.73
N GLY A 11 -32.92 -4.18 -2.95
CA GLY A 11 -34.24 -3.76 -3.39
C GLY A 11 -34.10 -2.57 -4.33
N LEU A 12 -34.45 -2.76 -5.61
CA LEU A 12 -34.57 -1.70 -6.59
C LEU A 12 -35.65 -0.70 -6.14
N LEU A 13 -35.25 0.43 -5.53
CA LEU A 13 -36.15 1.57 -5.32
C LEU A 13 -35.97 2.51 -6.52
N ALA A 14 -36.95 2.49 -7.45
CA ALA A 14 -37.03 3.48 -8.51
C ALA A 14 -37.44 4.84 -7.89
N LEU A 15 -36.49 5.74 -7.74
CA LEU A 15 -36.76 7.15 -7.44
C LEU A 15 -37.15 7.86 -8.73
N THR A 16 -38.41 8.33 -8.82
CA THR A 16 -38.86 9.27 -9.82
C THR A 16 -38.22 10.63 -9.57
N MET A 17 -37.28 11.03 -10.42
CA MET A 17 -36.71 12.37 -10.41
C MET A 17 -37.70 13.40 -10.91
N SER A 18 -38.11 14.33 -10.05
CA SER A 18 -38.74 15.59 -10.46
C SER A 18 -37.64 16.58 -10.85
N SER A 19 -37.73 17.09 -12.07
CA SER A 19 -36.77 18.02 -12.67
C SER A 19 -36.82 19.40 -11.99
N GLY A 20 -35.82 19.67 -11.18
CA GLY A 20 -35.41 21.01 -10.78
C GLY A 20 -33.94 21.17 -11.12
N LEU A 21 -33.62 21.95 -12.16
CA LEU A 21 -32.27 22.30 -12.57
C LEU A 21 -31.63 23.24 -11.53
N ALA A 22 -31.15 22.69 -10.42
CA ALA A 22 -29.99 23.19 -9.76
C ALA A 22 -28.87 22.24 -10.19
N LEU A 23 -27.79 22.75 -10.79
CA LEU A 23 -26.54 22.00 -10.96
C LEU A 23 -26.06 21.67 -9.56
N SER A 24 -26.52 20.55 -8.99
CA SER A 24 -25.94 20.01 -7.76
C SER A 24 -24.51 19.62 -8.12
N GLN A 25 -23.55 20.15 -7.38
CA GLN A 25 -22.16 19.71 -7.48
C GLN A 25 -22.17 18.18 -7.31
N GLU A 26 -21.68 17.48 -8.30
CA GLU A 26 -21.62 16.01 -8.24
C GLU A 26 -20.42 15.60 -7.43
N TYR A 27 -20.65 14.87 -6.35
CA TYR A 27 -19.59 14.33 -5.49
C TYR A 27 -19.34 12.86 -5.83
N ARG A 28 -18.09 12.43 -5.67
CA ARG A 28 -17.71 11.03 -5.74
C ARG A 28 -18.46 10.22 -4.67
N SER A 29 -19.08 9.08 -5.05
CA SER A 29 -19.67 8.16 -4.07
C SER A 29 -18.60 7.58 -3.13
N TYR A 30 -18.99 7.08 -1.98
CA TYR A 30 -18.05 6.37 -1.08
C TYR A 30 -17.69 4.99 -1.62
N SER A 31 -18.62 4.33 -2.27
CA SER A 31 -18.45 2.98 -2.78
C SER A 31 -17.79 2.88 -4.16
N GLY A 32 -17.45 4.00 -4.80
CA GLY A 32 -16.95 4.01 -6.18
C GLY A 32 -18.02 3.77 -7.26
N TRP A 33 -19.22 3.32 -6.90
CA TRP A 33 -20.32 3.11 -7.84
C TRP A 33 -20.71 4.41 -8.55
N GLY A 34 -20.97 4.31 -9.86
CA GLY A 34 -21.37 5.45 -10.69
C GLY A 34 -20.22 6.37 -11.10
N ASN A 35 -18.96 6.05 -10.77
CA ASN A 35 -17.81 6.79 -11.30
C ASN A 35 -17.77 6.65 -12.84
N ASN A 36 -17.87 5.44 -13.37
CA ASN A 36 -18.07 5.23 -14.79
C ASN A 36 -19.58 5.29 -15.10
N LEU A 37 -19.97 6.19 -16.01
CA LEU A 37 -21.39 6.43 -16.31
C LEU A 37 -21.99 5.35 -17.20
N ASP A 38 -21.20 4.75 -18.10
CA ASP A 38 -21.64 3.70 -19.01
C ASP A 38 -21.67 2.32 -18.34
N ASN A 39 -20.78 2.12 -17.36
CA ASN A 39 -20.63 0.87 -16.61
C ASN A 39 -20.55 1.21 -15.10
N PRO A 40 -21.65 1.53 -14.43
CA PRO A 40 -21.66 2.09 -13.08
C PRO A 40 -21.02 1.20 -11.99
N SER A 41 -20.92 -0.10 -12.21
CA SER A 41 -20.29 -1.05 -11.29
C SER A 41 -18.76 -1.13 -11.42
N TRP A 42 -18.17 -0.61 -12.49
CA TRP A 42 -16.73 -0.70 -12.67
C TRP A 42 -15.98 0.08 -11.59
N GLY A 43 -15.12 -0.62 -10.87
CA GLY A 43 -14.38 -0.08 -9.73
C GLY A 43 -15.22 0.15 -8.47
N GLY A 44 -16.50 -0.26 -8.46
CA GLY A 44 -17.35 -0.17 -7.28
C GLY A 44 -17.05 -1.25 -6.23
N ALA A 45 -17.31 -0.94 -4.95
CA ALA A 45 -17.28 -1.91 -3.87
C ALA A 45 -18.24 -3.09 -4.11
N ASP A 46 -17.92 -4.24 -3.55
CA ASP A 46 -18.68 -5.49 -3.69
C ASP A 46 -18.81 -5.96 -5.15
N THR A 47 -17.81 -5.68 -5.98
CA THR A 47 -17.72 -6.16 -7.36
C THR A 47 -16.58 -7.16 -7.52
N HIS A 48 -16.62 -7.96 -8.61
CA HIS A 48 -15.55 -8.91 -8.88
C HIS A 48 -14.21 -8.19 -9.10
N LEU A 49 -13.14 -8.77 -8.57
CA LEU A 49 -11.80 -8.45 -9.06
C LEU A 49 -11.75 -8.76 -10.57
N THR A 50 -11.15 -7.87 -11.34
CA THR A 50 -10.91 -8.12 -12.78
C THR A 50 -9.73 -9.07 -12.96
N ARG A 51 -9.42 -9.46 -14.21
CA ARG A 51 -8.26 -10.29 -14.50
C ARG A 51 -7.44 -9.73 -15.66
N PHE A 52 -6.13 -9.94 -15.64
CA PHE A 52 -5.23 -9.70 -16.77
C PHE A 52 -4.98 -10.95 -17.59
N ALA A 53 -5.19 -12.12 -16.98
CA ALA A 53 -5.12 -13.45 -17.59
C ALA A 53 -6.36 -14.26 -17.19
N ASP A 54 -6.67 -15.32 -17.92
CA ASP A 54 -7.73 -16.24 -17.55
C ASP A 54 -7.45 -16.90 -16.19
N ALA A 55 -8.50 -17.37 -15.52
CA ALA A 55 -8.35 -18.12 -14.27
C ALA A 55 -7.69 -19.48 -14.51
N HIS A 56 -6.74 -19.86 -13.66
CA HIS A 56 -5.96 -21.09 -13.74
C HIS A 56 -6.20 -22.04 -12.57
N TYR A 57 -7.46 -22.24 -12.18
CA TYR A 57 -7.82 -23.25 -11.19
C TYR A 57 -7.43 -24.65 -11.65
N SER A 58 -6.98 -25.53 -10.73
CA SER A 58 -6.51 -26.89 -11.09
C SER A 58 -7.58 -27.76 -11.74
N ASP A 59 -8.86 -27.52 -11.43
CA ASP A 59 -10.02 -28.18 -12.04
C ASP A 59 -10.68 -27.33 -13.14
N GLY A 60 -10.12 -26.14 -13.44
CA GLY A 60 -10.70 -25.14 -14.32
C GLY A 60 -11.89 -24.39 -13.73
N VAL A 61 -12.30 -24.64 -12.48
CA VAL A 61 -13.53 -24.12 -11.87
C VAL A 61 -13.24 -23.34 -10.58
N SER A 62 -12.72 -24.01 -9.54
CA SER A 62 -12.54 -23.42 -8.21
C SER A 62 -11.47 -24.08 -7.35
N ALA A 63 -10.96 -25.25 -7.71
CA ALA A 63 -9.87 -25.88 -6.97
C ALA A 63 -8.59 -25.03 -7.09
N MET A 64 -7.90 -24.83 -5.97
CA MET A 64 -6.72 -23.95 -5.90
C MET A 64 -5.71 -24.29 -6.99
N ALA A 65 -5.10 -23.26 -7.59
CA ALA A 65 -4.07 -23.43 -8.61
C ALA A 65 -2.82 -24.15 -8.06
N GLY A 66 -2.07 -24.80 -8.95
CA GLY A 66 -0.77 -25.39 -8.59
C GLY A 66 -0.86 -26.61 -7.67
N ALA A 67 -1.82 -27.50 -7.90
CA ALA A 67 -1.98 -28.76 -7.14
C ALA A 67 -0.73 -29.67 -7.20
N ASP A 68 0.10 -29.50 -8.21
CA ASP A 68 1.36 -30.23 -8.45
C ASP A 68 2.60 -29.50 -7.93
N ARG A 69 2.44 -28.32 -7.30
CA ARG A 69 3.52 -27.51 -6.74
C ARG A 69 3.81 -27.89 -5.28
N PRO A 70 5.04 -27.64 -4.79
CA PRO A 70 5.36 -27.82 -3.37
C PRO A 70 4.43 -27.01 -2.46
N SER A 71 4.35 -27.35 -1.16
CA SER A 71 3.62 -26.51 -0.23
C SER A 71 4.18 -25.08 -0.21
N ALA A 72 3.33 -24.11 0.03
CA ALA A 72 3.75 -22.70 0.08
C ALA A 72 4.84 -22.48 1.14
N ARG A 73 4.80 -23.23 2.27
CA ARG A 73 5.83 -23.16 3.32
C ARG A 73 7.17 -23.76 2.85
N ALA A 74 7.15 -24.84 2.07
CA ALA A 74 8.38 -25.39 1.49
C ALA A 74 9.05 -24.37 0.55
N VAL A 75 8.27 -23.66 -0.25
CA VAL A 75 8.78 -22.59 -1.12
C VAL A 75 9.33 -21.44 -0.28
N SER A 76 8.59 -20.98 0.72
CA SER A 76 9.07 -19.95 1.65
C SER A 76 10.41 -20.34 2.27
N ASN A 77 10.57 -21.58 2.78
CA ASN A 77 11.80 -22.05 3.39
C ASN A 77 12.99 -22.03 2.43
N ALA A 78 12.79 -22.37 1.16
CA ALA A 78 13.87 -22.40 0.18
C ALA A 78 14.51 -21.03 -0.07
N PHE A 79 13.74 -19.93 0.06
CA PHE A 79 14.24 -18.58 -0.18
C PHE A 79 14.88 -17.93 1.05
N HIS A 80 14.67 -18.42 2.28
CA HIS A 80 15.00 -17.66 3.49
C HIS A 80 16.21 -18.18 4.30
N HIS A 81 16.83 -19.27 3.91
CA HIS A 81 18.01 -19.73 4.64
C HIS A 81 19.26 -18.89 4.35
N GLY A 82 19.78 -18.23 5.40
CA GLY A 82 21.17 -17.78 5.48
C GLY A 82 21.52 -16.49 4.74
N ARG A 83 20.55 -15.63 4.41
CA ARG A 83 20.85 -14.33 3.79
C ARG A 83 20.71 -13.18 4.79
N SER A 84 21.70 -12.30 4.81
CA SER A 84 21.61 -11.02 5.53
C SER A 84 20.63 -10.08 4.82
N PRO A 85 20.03 -9.11 5.54
CA PRO A 85 19.22 -8.06 4.93
C PRO A 85 19.96 -7.39 3.76
N VAL A 86 19.28 -7.17 2.67
CA VAL A 86 19.76 -6.42 1.50
C VAL A 86 19.01 -5.09 1.48
N TRP A 87 19.76 -4.00 1.54
CA TRP A 87 19.17 -2.67 1.51
C TRP A 87 18.86 -2.23 0.08
N SER A 88 17.85 -1.39 -0.08
CA SER A 88 17.46 -0.86 -1.37
C SER A 88 18.65 -0.22 -2.10
N ALA A 89 19.00 -0.78 -3.25
CA ALA A 89 20.08 -0.26 -4.11
C ALA A 89 19.76 1.15 -4.66
N ARG A 90 18.47 1.53 -4.68
CA ARG A 90 18.01 2.85 -5.08
C ARG A 90 17.71 3.77 -3.89
N VAL A 91 18.29 3.48 -2.74
CA VAL A 91 18.21 4.25 -1.48
C VAL A 91 16.80 4.68 -1.08
N LEU A 92 15.82 3.82 -1.39
CA LEU A 92 14.43 4.04 -1.01
C LEU A 92 14.25 3.96 0.51
N THR A 93 13.42 4.86 1.04
CA THR A 93 13.08 4.86 2.48
C THR A 93 11.94 3.89 2.78
N SER A 94 11.75 3.60 4.07
CA SER A 94 10.60 2.83 4.56
C SER A 94 9.25 3.49 4.23
N MET A 95 9.21 4.76 3.87
CA MET A 95 8.00 5.43 3.41
C MET A 95 7.43 4.79 2.13
N VAL A 96 8.27 4.17 1.27
CA VAL A 96 7.80 3.51 0.04
C VAL A 96 6.84 2.37 0.34
N PHE A 97 7.19 1.44 1.23
CA PHE A 97 6.29 0.32 1.54
C PHE A 97 5.08 0.76 2.38
N ASN A 98 5.24 1.75 3.27
CA ASN A 98 4.13 2.29 4.04
C ASN A 98 3.10 3.00 3.14
N TRP A 99 3.57 3.81 2.17
CA TRP A 99 2.69 4.43 1.17
C TRP A 99 2.05 3.36 0.27
N GLY A 100 2.82 2.38 -0.16
CA GLY A 100 2.30 1.24 -0.95
C GLY A 100 1.16 0.53 -0.24
N GLN A 101 1.30 0.22 1.06
CA GLN A 101 0.24 -0.38 1.87
C GLN A 101 -0.94 0.58 2.06
N PHE A 102 -0.71 1.86 2.28
CA PHE A 102 -1.76 2.87 2.41
C PHE A 102 -2.63 2.95 1.15
N ILE A 103 -2.01 2.89 -0.05
CA ILE A 103 -2.73 2.83 -1.33
C ILE A 103 -3.41 1.48 -1.55
N ASP A 104 -2.79 0.33 -1.15
CA ASP A 104 -3.46 -0.98 -1.21
C ASP A 104 -4.77 -0.96 -0.44
N HIS A 105 -4.79 -0.31 0.73
CA HIS A 105 -5.96 -0.17 1.58
C HIS A 105 -7.02 0.81 1.03
N ASP A 106 -6.67 1.62 0.06
CA ASP A 106 -7.62 2.49 -0.67
C ASP A 106 -8.34 1.76 -1.81
N ILE A 107 -7.67 0.78 -2.44
CA ILE A 107 -8.13 0.25 -3.72
C ILE A 107 -8.55 -1.23 -3.68
N GLY A 108 -8.16 -1.99 -2.66
CA GLY A 108 -8.43 -3.42 -2.64
C GLY A 108 -8.59 -4.03 -1.25
N LEU A 109 -9.68 -4.79 -1.08
CA LEU A 109 -9.93 -5.62 0.09
C LEU A 109 -10.72 -6.86 -0.34
N SER A 110 -10.20 -8.03 -0.03
CA SER A 110 -10.92 -9.31 -0.15
C SER A 110 -10.71 -10.07 1.14
N THR A 111 -11.70 -10.02 2.04
CA THR A 111 -11.64 -10.75 3.30
C THR A 111 -11.66 -12.28 3.08
N ALA A 112 -11.33 -13.03 4.10
CA ALA A 112 -11.22 -14.47 4.00
C ALA A 112 -12.13 -15.17 5.04
N PRO A 113 -13.47 -15.18 4.84
CA PRO A 113 -14.43 -15.52 5.90
C PRO A 113 -14.60 -17.01 6.16
N GLY A 114 -13.95 -17.93 5.40
CA GLY A 114 -14.37 -19.21 5.83
C GLY A 114 -13.91 -20.54 5.30
N GLU A 115 -13.66 -20.72 4.05
CA GLU A 115 -13.18 -22.01 3.53
C GLU A 115 -11.75 -22.29 4.00
N ALA A 116 -11.55 -23.30 4.86
CA ALA A 116 -10.22 -23.67 5.32
C ALA A 116 -9.39 -24.29 4.18
N ALA A 117 -8.16 -23.80 3.98
CA ALA A 117 -7.21 -24.30 3.00
C ALA A 117 -5.77 -24.21 3.57
N SER A 118 -5.59 -24.79 4.74
CA SER A 118 -4.34 -24.72 5.52
C SER A 118 -3.11 -25.12 4.70
N ILE A 119 -1.98 -24.48 5.00
CA ILE A 119 -0.71 -24.70 4.33
C ILE A 119 0.06 -25.79 5.09
N GLU A 120 0.44 -26.86 4.42
CA GLU A 120 1.25 -27.92 5.00
C GLU A 120 2.65 -27.43 5.39
N VAL A 121 3.10 -27.76 6.59
CA VAL A 121 4.46 -27.48 7.10
C VAL A 121 5.35 -28.70 6.81
N PRO A 122 6.48 -28.55 6.12
CA PRO A 122 7.42 -29.63 5.86
C PRO A 122 7.92 -30.32 7.14
N LEU A 123 8.27 -31.63 7.02
CA LEU A 123 8.76 -32.42 8.14
C LEU A 123 10.13 -31.97 8.67
N ASP A 124 10.87 -31.23 7.87
CA ASP A 124 12.20 -30.67 8.17
C ASP A 124 12.16 -29.17 8.48
N ASP A 125 10.96 -28.59 8.72
CA ASP A 125 10.84 -27.18 9.09
C ASP A 125 11.54 -26.90 10.42
N ALA A 126 12.44 -25.91 10.40
CA ALA A 126 13.25 -25.57 11.56
C ALA A 126 12.54 -24.65 12.59
N TRP A 127 11.43 -24.03 12.21
CA TRP A 127 10.74 -23.01 12.98
C TRP A 127 9.34 -23.42 13.42
N MET A 128 8.57 -24.00 12.52
CA MET A 128 7.19 -24.42 12.80
C MET A 128 7.13 -25.90 13.14
N THR A 129 6.03 -26.34 13.73
CA THR A 129 5.84 -27.77 14.07
C THR A 129 5.91 -28.62 12.81
N PRO A 130 6.92 -29.50 12.67
CA PRO A 130 7.07 -30.38 11.51
C PRO A 130 5.82 -31.22 11.26
N GLY A 131 5.35 -31.28 10.03
CA GLY A 131 4.11 -31.98 9.66
C GLY A 131 2.83 -31.32 10.17
N GLY A 132 2.92 -30.13 10.76
CA GLY A 132 1.77 -29.31 11.15
C GLY A 132 1.17 -28.56 9.96
N ALA A 133 0.37 -27.53 10.25
CA ALA A 133 -0.27 -26.71 9.24
C ALA A 133 -0.36 -25.24 9.69
N ILE A 134 -0.08 -24.31 8.76
CA ILE A 134 -0.36 -22.89 8.96
C ILE A 134 -1.84 -22.66 8.63
N PRO A 135 -2.62 -22.06 9.54
CA PRO A 135 -4.01 -21.71 9.26
C PRO A 135 -4.11 -20.78 8.04
N PHE A 136 -5.00 -21.11 7.13
CA PHE A 136 -5.34 -20.30 5.97
C PHE A 136 -6.80 -20.50 5.62
N THR A 137 -7.49 -19.41 5.28
CA THR A 137 -8.86 -19.42 4.78
C THR A 137 -8.94 -18.75 3.42
N ARG A 138 -9.78 -19.27 2.55
CA ARG A 138 -9.97 -18.74 1.20
C ARG A 138 -10.69 -17.41 1.23
N SER A 139 -10.40 -16.56 0.24
CA SER A 139 -11.02 -15.25 0.10
C SER A 139 -12.52 -15.34 -0.21
N ILE A 140 -13.23 -14.29 0.18
CA ILE A 140 -14.61 -14.06 -0.26
C ILE A 140 -14.72 -14.14 -1.78
N TRP A 141 -15.82 -14.69 -2.25
CA TRP A 141 -16.10 -14.89 -3.66
C TRP A 141 -17.60 -14.82 -3.94
N ASP A 142 -17.97 -14.58 -5.19
CA ASP A 142 -19.37 -14.58 -5.60
C ASP A 142 -19.87 -16.04 -5.75
N PRO A 143 -20.79 -16.53 -4.91
CA PRO A 143 -21.29 -17.91 -4.96
C PRO A 143 -22.08 -18.22 -6.24
N ALA A 144 -22.42 -17.25 -7.08
CA ALA A 144 -22.97 -17.47 -8.41
C ALA A 144 -21.92 -17.91 -9.44
N THR A 145 -20.64 -17.81 -9.09
CA THR A 145 -19.50 -18.25 -9.92
C THR A 145 -18.93 -19.58 -9.41
N GLY A 146 -17.88 -20.10 -10.00
CA GLY A 146 -17.27 -21.38 -9.58
C GLY A 146 -18.14 -22.61 -9.89
N THR A 147 -18.98 -22.56 -10.90
CA THR A 147 -19.94 -23.61 -11.25
C THR A 147 -19.45 -24.54 -12.34
N ASP A 148 -18.67 -24.05 -13.28
CA ASP A 148 -18.11 -24.77 -14.41
C ASP A 148 -16.95 -24.00 -15.05
N PRO A 149 -16.19 -24.58 -16.02
CA PRO A 149 -15.04 -23.91 -16.61
C PRO A 149 -15.35 -22.62 -17.41
N SER A 150 -16.59 -22.38 -17.78
CA SER A 150 -17.02 -21.12 -18.42
C SER A 150 -17.44 -20.05 -17.41
N ASN A 151 -17.59 -20.44 -16.15
CA ASN A 151 -17.95 -19.59 -15.02
C ASN A 151 -17.07 -19.94 -13.80
N PRO A 152 -15.75 -19.72 -13.88
CA PRO A 152 -14.83 -20.02 -12.79
C PRO A 152 -15.10 -19.12 -11.57
N ARG A 153 -14.61 -19.54 -10.40
CA ARG A 153 -14.70 -18.77 -9.14
C ARG A 153 -14.09 -17.38 -9.28
N GLU A 154 -14.85 -16.33 -8.92
CA GLU A 154 -14.42 -14.95 -8.93
C GLU A 154 -14.46 -14.34 -7.53
N GLN A 155 -13.34 -13.77 -7.09
CA GLN A 155 -13.22 -13.07 -5.83
C GLN A 155 -13.83 -11.68 -5.93
N VAL A 156 -14.28 -11.17 -4.78
CA VAL A 156 -14.92 -9.86 -4.65
C VAL A 156 -13.95 -8.87 -4.03
N ASN A 157 -13.91 -7.66 -4.58
CA ASN A 157 -13.33 -6.50 -3.93
C ASN A 157 -14.40 -5.80 -3.10
N GLU A 158 -14.24 -5.76 -1.78
CA GLU A 158 -15.25 -5.27 -0.84
C GLU A 158 -15.23 -3.74 -0.68
N ILE A 159 -14.26 -3.05 -1.30
CA ILE A 159 -14.10 -1.59 -1.23
C ILE A 159 -14.04 -0.95 -2.63
N SER A 160 -14.06 0.38 -2.67
CA SER A 160 -13.80 1.15 -3.89
C SER A 160 -12.44 0.77 -4.49
N SER A 161 -12.36 0.64 -5.82
CA SER A 161 -11.08 0.43 -6.52
C SER A 161 -10.37 1.74 -6.86
N TYR A 162 -11.00 2.89 -6.65
CA TYR A 162 -10.43 4.18 -7.02
C TYR A 162 -9.47 4.68 -5.94
N ILE A 163 -8.43 5.42 -6.35
CA ILE A 163 -7.61 6.20 -5.41
C ILE A 163 -8.44 7.42 -5.00
N ASP A 164 -9.28 7.25 -3.99
CA ASP A 164 -10.29 8.24 -3.58
C ASP A 164 -10.27 8.57 -2.08
N GLY A 165 -9.29 8.01 -1.36
CA GLY A 165 -9.12 8.20 0.07
C GLY A 165 -10.06 7.31 0.89
N SER A 166 -10.62 6.23 0.33
CA SER A 166 -11.54 5.36 1.06
C SER A 166 -10.95 4.80 2.35
N MET A 167 -9.62 4.63 2.41
CA MET A 167 -8.95 4.22 3.65
C MET A 167 -9.04 5.28 4.76
N VAL A 168 -9.30 6.55 4.40
CA VAL A 168 -9.57 7.64 5.36
C VAL A 168 -11.07 7.77 5.64
N TYR A 169 -11.92 7.62 4.60
CA TYR A 169 -13.34 7.99 4.65
C TYR A 169 -14.30 6.82 4.75
N GLY A 170 -13.86 5.60 4.44
CA GLY A 170 -14.70 4.41 4.25
C GLY A 170 -15.22 4.26 2.82
N SER A 171 -15.54 3.02 2.45
CA SER A 171 -16.14 2.67 1.16
C SER A 171 -17.67 2.49 1.24
N ASP A 172 -18.29 2.91 2.34
CA ASP A 172 -19.73 2.92 2.56
C ASP A 172 -20.18 4.14 3.35
N GLU A 173 -21.44 4.51 3.19
CA GLU A 173 -21.99 5.72 3.79
C GLU A 173 -22.05 5.63 5.33
N ALA A 174 -22.29 4.47 5.90
CA ALA A 174 -22.42 4.30 7.35
C ALA A 174 -21.06 4.53 8.04
N THR A 175 -19.99 3.96 7.50
CA THR A 175 -18.62 4.21 7.97
C THR A 175 -18.24 5.68 7.80
N ALA A 176 -18.52 6.25 6.62
CA ALA A 176 -18.19 7.65 6.34
C ALA A 176 -18.89 8.61 7.31
N LEU A 177 -20.16 8.39 7.60
CA LEU A 177 -20.91 9.22 8.56
C LEU A 177 -20.44 9.04 10.00
N ALA A 178 -20.07 7.80 10.40
CA ALA A 178 -19.58 7.52 11.75
C ALA A 178 -18.24 8.22 12.04
N LEU A 179 -17.40 8.45 11.04
CA LEU A 179 -16.09 9.11 11.18
C LEU A 179 -16.17 10.65 11.18
N ARG A 180 -17.35 11.26 10.93
CA ARG A 180 -17.52 12.70 10.85
C ARG A 180 -17.82 13.32 12.22
N GLU A 181 -17.30 14.52 12.45
CA GLU A 181 -17.66 15.35 13.61
C GLU A 181 -19.08 15.96 13.45
N GLY A 182 -19.54 16.14 12.18
CA GLY A 182 -20.82 16.74 11.83
C GLY A 182 -20.85 18.27 11.97
N VAL A 183 -19.71 18.89 12.16
CA VAL A 183 -19.54 20.34 12.27
C VAL A 183 -18.30 20.80 11.51
N GLY A 184 -18.47 21.80 10.65
CA GLY A 184 -17.37 22.43 9.90
C GLY A 184 -16.66 21.51 8.90
N GLY A 185 -17.35 20.46 8.47
CA GLY A 185 -16.83 19.48 7.52
C GLY A 185 -15.72 18.59 8.05
N ARG A 186 -15.54 18.49 9.35
CA ARG A 186 -14.40 17.83 9.99
C ARG A 186 -14.60 16.32 10.18
N LEU A 187 -13.51 15.60 10.20
CA LEU A 187 -13.41 14.23 10.71
C LEU A 187 -13.13 14.22 12.21
N LEU A 188 -13.63 13.19 12.88
CA LEU A 188 -13.37 12.96 14.31
C LEU A 188 -11.88 12.67 14.54
N THR A 189 -11.35 13.23 15.64
CA THR A 189 -10.01 12.92 16.15
C THR A 189 -10.07 12.58 17.63
N GLY A 190 -9.09 11.82 18.10
CA GLY A 190 -8.83 11.57 19.50
C GLY A 190 -7.87 12.59 20.11
N PRO A 191 -7.44 12.39 21.38
CA PRO A 191 -6.45 13.24 22.03
C PRO A 191 -5.13 13.30 21.22
N GLY A 192 -4.56 14.49 21.09
CA GLY A 192 -3.34 14.72 20.33
C GLY A 192 -3.54 14.68 18.81
N ASP A 193 -4.77 14.91 18.35
CA ASP A 193 -5.15 14.81 16.94
C ASP A 193 -4.77 13.46 16.30
N LEU A 194 -4.81 12.38 17.10
CA LEU A 194 -4.72 11.01 16.63
C LEU A 194 -6.07 10.57 16.04
N LEU A 195 -6.09 9.40 15.40
CA LEU A 195 -7.35 8.74 15.07
C LEU A 195 -8.20 8.56 16.35
N PRO A 196 -9.54 8.63 16.26
CA PRO A 196 -10.39 8.36 17.43
C PRO A 196 -10.30 6.89 17.79
N PHE A 197 -10.37 6.56 19.09
CA PHE A 197 -10.61 5.18 19.50
C PHE A 197 -11.99 4.71 19.05
N ASN A 198 -12.10 3.43 18.70
CA ASN A 198 -13.29 2.86 18.09
C ASN A 198 -14.44 2.66 19.10
N THR A 199 -14.98 3.76 19.58
CA THR A 199 -16.27 3.83 20.28
C THR A 199 -17.43 4.09 19.32
N LEU A 200 -17.14 4.13 18.01
CA LEU A 200 -18.07 4.52 16.95
C LEU A 200 -18.87 3.34 16.39
N GLY A 201 -18.45 2.11 16.72
CA GLY A 201 -19.12 0.89 16.25
C GLY A 201 -18.78 0.52 14.80
N VAL A 202 -17.76 1.13 14.19
CA VAL A 202 -17.21 0.68 12.90
C VAL A 202 -16.41 -0.61 13.11
N PHE A 203 -16.43 -1.51 12.13
CA PHE A 203 -15.64 -2.73 12.21
C PHE A 203 -14.17 -2.42 11.93
N MET A 204 -13.27 -2.89 12.83
CA MET A 204 -11.83 -2.87 12.63
C MET A 204 -11.30 -4.30 12.78
N ASP A 205 -10.41 -4.71 11.89
CA ASP A 205 -9.79 -6.04 11.94
C ASP A 205 -8.76 -6.10 13.07
N ASP A 206 -8.77 -7.21 13.80
CA ASP A 206 -7.78 -7.52 14.83
C ASP A 206 -7.71 -9.04 15.07
N PRO A 207 -6.61 -9.70 14.66
CA PRO A 207 -6.43 -11.14 14.89
C PRO A 207 -6.28 -11.50 16.37
N PHE A 208 -6.03 -10.54 17.25
CA PHE A 208 -5.91 -10.76 18.69
C PHE A 208 -7.22 -10.57 19.45
N HIS A 209 -8.30 -10.19 18.77
CA HIS A 209 -9.64 -10.02 19.33
C HIS A 209 -9.68 -9.06 20.54
N ARG A 210 -8.95 -7.96 20.47
CA ARG A 210 -9.01 -6.88 21.48
C ARG A 210 -10.40 -6.27 21.51
N PRO A 211 -10.82 -5.68 22.65
CA PRO A 211 -12.00 -4.82 22.69
C PRO A 211 -11.91 -3.70 21.64
N ALA A 212 -12.99 -3.47 20.90
CA ALA A 212 -13.01 -2.50 19.81
C ALA A 212 -12.53 -1.10 20.24
N GLU A 213 -12.89 -0.70 21.45
CA GLU A 213 -12.50 0.59 22.05
C GLU A 213 -10.99 0.73 22.35
N GLN A 214 -10.22 -0.33 22.18
CA GLN A 214 -8.75 -0.30 22.27
C GLN A 214 -8.07 -0.16 20.90
N LEU A 215 -8.83 -0.18 19.81
CA LEU A 215 -8.35 0.04 18.45
C LEU A 215 -8.69 1.45 17.99
N PHE A 216 -7.92 1.99 17.06
CA PHE A 216 -8.28 3.20 16.34
C PHE A 216 -9.34 2.93 15.29
N ALA A 217 -10.30 3.86 15.11
CA ALA A 217 -11.27 3.84 14.04
C ALA A 217 -10.76 4.61 12.81
N ALA A 218 -10.93 4.05 11.63
CA ALA A 218 -10.57 4.65 10.35
C ALA A 218 -11.50 4.17 9.24
N GLY A 219 -11.29 4.67 8.02
CA GLY A 219 -12.07 4.27 6.84
C GLY A 219 -11.80 2.84 6.37
N ASP A 220 -10.58 2.33 6.55
CA ASP A 220 -10.23 0.94 6.25
C ASP A 220 -10.06 0.11 7.53
N ILE A 221 -10.56 -1.11 7.50
CA ILE A 221 -10.57 -2.02 8.66
C ILE A 221 -9.17 -2.42 9.14
N ARG A 222 -8.15 -2.31 8.30
CA ARG A 222 -6.75 -2.69 8.54
C ARG A 222 -5.88 -1.57 9.10
N ALA A 223 -6.43 -0.38 9.40
CA ALA A 223 -5.68 0.81 9.82
C ALA A 223 -4.77 0.59 11.04
N ASN A 224 -5.08 -0.41 11.88
CA ASN A 224 -4.29 -0.77 13.06
C ASN A 224 -3.21 -1.82 12.79
N GLU A 225 -3.06 -2.30 11.55
CA GLU A 225 -2.21 -3.44 11.24
C GLU A 225 -0.75 -3.21 11.68
N GLN A 226 -0.19 -2.03 11.40
CA GLN A 226 1.14 -1.67 11.89
C GLN A 226 1.26 -0.14 12.09
N PRO A 227 2.14 0.34 13.01
CA PRO A 227 2.16 1.75 13.41
C PRO A 227 2.48 2.72 12.28
N GLY A 228 3.33 2.35 11.32
CA GLY A 228 3.67 3.20 10.20
C GLY A 228 2.48 3.49 9.29
N LEU A 229 1.61 2.51 9.09
CA LEU A 229 0.34 2.67 8.40
C LEU A 229 -0.61 3.57 9.18
N THR A 230 -0.76 3.33 10.50
CA THR A 230 -1.60 4.16 11.39
C THR A 230 -1.16 5.64 11.37
N CYS A 231 0.15 5.90 11.24
CA CYS A 231 0.68 7.26 11.08
C CYS A 231 0.15 7.93 9.81
N LEU A 232 0.10 7.24 8.68
CA LEU A 232 -0.43 7.80 7.43
C LEU A 232 -1.93 8.06 7.51
N HIS A 233 -2.72 7.13 8.06
CA HIS A 233 -4.15 7.37 8.31
C HIS A 233 -4.36 8.62 9.16
N THR A 234 -3.61 8.76 10.25
CA THR A 234 -3.68 9.94 11.14
C THR A 234 -3.29 11.22 10.39
N LEU A 235 -2.21 11.17 9.60
CA LEU A 235 -1.73 12.32 8.83
C LEU A 235 -2.80 12.84 7.87
N PHE A 236 -3.48 11.96 7.13
CA PHE A 236 -4.49 12.36 6.16
C PHE A 236 -5.84 12.74 6.78
N VAL A 237 -6.14 12.30 8.01
CA VAL A 237 -7.25 12.85 8.81
C VAL A 237 -6.92 14.29 9.26
N ARG A 238 -5.69 14.55 9.73
CA ARG A 238 -5.23 15.91 10.08
C ARG A 238 -5.26 16.83 8.86
N GLU A 239 -4.80 16.36 7.70
CA GLU A 239 -4.82 17.14 6.46
C GLU A 239 -6.24 17.46 6.01
N HIS A 240 -7.17 16.50 6.08
CA HIS A 240 -8.59 16.76 5.82
C HIS A 240 -9.13 17.88 6.73
N ASN A 241 -8.86 17.80 8.03
CA ASN A 241 -9.34 18.78 9.00
C ASN A 241 -8.72 20.17 8.78
N ARG A 242 -7.46 20.24 8.37
CA ARG A 242 -6.78 21.48 7.98
C ARG A 242 -7.44 22.10 6.74
N LEU A 243 -7.69 21.29 5.71
CA LEU A 243 -8.40 21.74 4.48
C LEU A 243 -9.81 22.20 4.81
N ALA A 244 -10.56 21.46 5.63
CA ALA A 244 -11.90 21.85 6.07
C ALA A 244 -11.90 23.22 6.77
N ALA A 245 -10.93 23.49 7.64
CA ALA A 245 -10.80 24.77 8.31
C ALA A 245 -10.51 25.92 7.33
N GLU A 246 -9.63 25.73 6.35
CA GLU A 246 -9.34 26.73 5.31
C GLU A 246 -10.55 27.01 4.42
N ILE A 247 -11.29 25.95 4.03
CA ILE A 247 -12.50 26.08 3.24
C ILE A 247 -13.59 26.83 4.01
N ALA A 248 -13.80 26.49 5.29
CA ALA A 248 -14.75 27.18 6.14
C ALA A 248 -14.43 28.67 6.31
N ALA A 249 -13.15 29.02 6.44
CA ALA A 249 -12.70 30.41 6.56
C ALA A 249 -12.91 31.21 5.27
N THR A 250 -12.75 30.59 4.10
CA THR A 250 -12.92 31.24 2.79
C THR A 250 -14.37 31.22 2.29
N HIS A 251 -15.20 30.30 2.80
CA HIS A 251 -16.59 30.11 2.42
C HIS A 251 -17.53 30.05 3.64
N PRO A 252 -17.66 31.15 4.42
CA PRO A 252 -18.37 31.14 5.71
C PRO A 252 -19.88 30.83 5.59
N GLY A 253 -20.43 30.81 4.39
CA GLY A 253 -21.83 30.45 4.13
C GLY A 253 -22.06 28.99 3.71
N TRP A 254 -21.01 28.20 3.61
CA TRP A 254 -21.14 26.79 3.24
C TRP A 254 -21.64 25.93 4.41
N THR A 255 -22.42 24.91 4.05
CA THR A 255 -22.87 23.90 5.01
C THR A 255 -21.73 22.95 5.39
N ASP A 256 -21.90 22.21 6.50
CA ASP A 256 -20.99 21.14 6.92
C ASP A 256 -20.69 20.17 5.77
N GLU A 257 -21.72 19.74 5.05
CA GLU A 257 -21.59 18.81 3.92
C GLU A 257 -20.76 19.40 2.76
N GLN A 258 -20.97 20.66 2.40
CA GLN A 258 -20.22 21.30 1.34
C GLN A 258 -18.74 21.43 1.67
N ILE A 259 -18.42 21.79 2.92
CA ILE A 259 -17.04 21.88 3.41
C ILE A 259 -16.40 20.49 3.42
N TYR A 260 -17.09 19.50 3.97
CA TYR A 260 -16.61 18.13 4.04
C TYR A 260 -16.29 17.54 2.66
N GLN A 261 -17.23 17.63 1.71
CA GLN A 261 -17.03 17.07 0.37
C GLN A 261 -15.91 17.77 -0.38
N ARG A 262 -15.77 19.09 -0.21
CA ARG A 262 -14.65 19.82 -0.83
C ARG A 262 -13.31 19.46 -0.20
N ALA A 263 -13.23 19.32 1.11
CA ALA A 263 -12.03 18.87 1.80
C ALA A 263 -11.66 17.44 1.38
N ARG A 264 -12.63 16.52 1.29
CA ARG A 264 -12.46 15.15 0.80
C ARG A 264 -11.93 15.12 -0.64
N GLU A 265 -12.49 15.95 -1.51
CA GLU A 265 -12.07 16.08 -2.91
C GLU A 265 -10.59 16.49 -3.03
N LEU A 266 -10.18 17.53 -2.31
CA LEU A 266 -8.80 18.02 -2.32
C LEU A 266 -7.82 17.04 -1.67
N ASN A 267 -8.19 16.42 -0.57
CA ASN A 267 -7.37 15.42 0.12
C ASN A 267 -7.15 14.18 -0.76
N GLY A 268 -8.21 13.66 -1.40
CA GLY A 268 -8.09 12.58 -2.39
C GLY A 268 -7.23 12.97 -3.59
N ALA A 269 -7.34 14.21 -4.07
CA ALA A 269 -6.50 14.73 -5.14
C ALA A 269 -5.01 14.78 -4.76
N GLN A 270 -4.68 15.13 -3.51
CA GLN A 270 -3.30 15.08 -3.00
C GLN A 270 -2.78 13.64 -2.95
N ILE A 271 -3.59 12.68 -2.49
CA ILE A 271 -3.22 11.25 -2.49
C ILE A 271 -2.95 10.76 -3.92
N GLN A 272 -3.80 11.14 -4.88
CA GLN A 272 -3.58 10.84 -6.29
C GLN A 272 -2.27 11.45 -6.80
N ALA A 273 -2.04 12.73 -6.57
CA ALA A 273 -0.85 13.42 -7.06
C ALA A 273 0.44 12.83 -6.48
N ILE A 274 0.51 12.58 -5.17
CA ILE A 274 1.66 11.95 -4.51
C ILE A 274 1.92 10.55 -5.11
N THR A 275 0.86 9.77 -5.31
CA THR A 275 0.98 8.42 -5.89
C THR A 275 1.60 8.48 -7.28
N TYR A 276 1.11 9.35 -8.18
CA TYR A 276 1.57 9.40 -9.57
C TYR A 276 2.84 10.21 -9.78
N ASN A 277 3.11 11.23 -8.95
CA ASN A 277 4.22 12.16 -9.16
C ASN A 277 5.44 11.87 -8.27
N GLU A 278 5.28 11.08 -7.18
CA GLU A 278 6.38 10.77 -6.26
C GLU A 278 6.56 9.26 -6.06
N PHE A 279 5.52 8.52 -5.62
CA PHE A 279 5.62 7.10 -5.29
C PHE A 279 5.91 6.22 -6.51
N LEU A 280 5.12 6.34 -7.58
CA LEU A 280 5.33 5.52 -8.79
C LEU A 280 6.67 5.82 -9.49
N PRO A 281 7.13 7.08 -9.63
CA PRO A 281 8.49 7.37 -10.08
C PRO A 281 9.59 6.74 -9.21
N ALA A 282 9.44 6.81 -7.88
CA ALA A 282 10.40 6.18 -6.97
C ALA A 282 10.45 4.65 -7.17
N LEU A 283 9.32 4.00 -7.40
CA LEU A 283 9.22 2.56 -7.55
C LEU A 283 9.57 2.08 -8.96
N LEU A 284 8.98 2.70 -9.98
CA LEU A 284 9.07 2.25 -11.38
C LEU A 284 10.21 2.89 -12.17
N GLY A 285 10.71 4.03 -11.72
CA GLY A 285 11.61 4.91 -12.46
C GLY A 285 10.89 6.09 -13.10
N GLU A 286 11.62 7.16 -13.33
CA GLU A 286 11.12 8.39 -13.93
C GLU A 286 10.58 8.17 -15.35
N GLY A 287 9.42 8.77 -15.65
CA GLY A 287 8.81 8.73 -16.99
C GLY A 287 8.25 7.37 -17.41
N MET A 288 8.21 6.38 -16.52
CA MET A 288 7.74 5.02 -16.86
C MET A 288 6.23 4.90 -16.97
N MET A 289 5.47 5.80 -16.34
CA MET A 289 4.03 5.86 -16.52
C MET A 289 3.69 6.54 -17.87
N PRO A 290 2.74 6.00 -18.66
CA PRO A 290 2.25 6.68 -19.86
C PRO A 290 1.72 8.08 -19.52
N ALA A 291 1.90 9.05 -20.44
CA ALA A 291 1.33 10.37 -20.27
C ALA A 291 -0.19 10.31 -20.11
N TYR A 292 -0.75 11.11 -19.20
CA TYR A 292 -2.20 11.20 -19.03
C TYR A 292 -2.83 11.91 -20.24
N ALA A 293 -3.81 11.26 -20.86
CA ALA A 293 -4.50 11.78 -22.04
C ALA A 293 -5.96 12.19 -21.75
N GLY A 294 -6.39 12.16 -20.50
CA GLY A 294 -7.77 12.43 -20.07
C GLY A 294 -8.52 11.16 -19.66
N TYR A 295 -9.71 11.35 -19.10
CA TYR A 295 -10.60 10.24 -18.71
C TYR A 295 -11.01 9.39 -19.93
N TYR A 296 -10.94 8.08 -19.76
CA TYR A 296 -11.33 7.12 -20.79
C TYR A 296 -12.42 6.18 -20.29
N GLY A 297 -13.70 6.49 -20.58
CA GLY A 297 -14.88 5.77 -20.10
C GLY A 297 -14.97 4.29 -20.51
N ALA A 298 -14.23 3.85 -21.55
CA ALA A 298 -14.14 2.44 -21.90
C ALA A 298 -13.09 1.66 -21.08
N MET A 299 -12.39 2.32 -20.15
CA MET A 299 -11.39 1.68 -19.29
C MET A 299 -12.01 1.28 -17.95
N ASN A 300 -11.98 -0.01 -17.65
CA ASN A 300 -12.42 -0.52 -16.35
C ASN A 300 -11.32 -0.29 -15.29
N ALA A 301 -11.58 0.54 -14.29
CA ALA A 301 -10.67 0.85 -13.19
C ALA A 301 -10.60 -0.26 -12.12
N GLY A 302 -11.44 -1.29 -12.20
CA GLY A 302 -11.43 -2.40 -11.24
C GLY A 302 -10.05 -3.05 -11.09
N ILE A 303 -9.74 -3.46 -9.86
CA ILE A 303 -8.45 -4.07 -9.52
C ILE A 303 -8.36 -5.47 -10.14
N ALA A 304 -7.20 -5.78 -10.73
CA ALA A 304 -6.94 -7.11 -11.24
C ALA A 304 -6.51 -8.07 -10.13
N ASN A 305 -6.96 -9.32 -10.24
CA ASN A 305 -6.68 -10.38 -9.28
C ASN A 305 -5.18 -10.63 -9.12
N GLU A 306 -4.44 -10.62 -10.24
CA GLU A 306 -2.99 -10.81 -10.27
C GLU A 306 -2.24 -9.65 -9.60
N PHE A 307 -2.79 -8.43 -9.68
CA PHE A 307 -2.27 -7.27 -8.95
C PHE A 307 -2.50 -7.44 -7.44
N SER A 308 -3.75 -7.60 -7.00
CA SER A 308 -4.14 -7.66 -5.59
C SER A 308 -3.53 -8.87 -4.85
N ALA A 309 -3.61 -10.07 -5.44
CA ALA A 309 -3.23 -11.30 -4.73
C ALA A 309 -1.76 -11.71 -4.92
N ALA A 310 -1.01 -11.03 -5.81
CA ALA A 310 0.41 -11.30 -6.03
C ALA A 310 1.25 -10.04 -6.26
N CYS A 311 1.07 -9.36 -7.40
CA CYS A 311 2.08 -8.41 -7.89
C CYS A 311 2.20 -7.12 -7.07
N TYR A 312 1.17 -6.68 -6.35
CA TYR A 312 1.27 -5.52 -5.44
C TYR A 312 1.74 -5.89 -4.04
N ARG A 313 1.97 -7.19 -3.75
CA ARG A 313 2.51 -7.69 -2.48
C ARG A 313 4.03 -7.69 -2.41
N PHE A 314 4.70 -7.03 -3.34
CA PHE A 314 6.16 -6.87 -3.33
C PHE A 314 6.64 -6.10 -2.09
N GLY A 315 5.84 -5.16 -1.58
CA GLY A 315 6.19 -4.35 -0.41
C GLY A 315 6.51 -5.15 0.85
N HIS A 316 6.04 -6.40 0.97
CA HIS A 316 6.36 -7.29 2.08
C HIS A 316 7.86 -7.62 2.18
N THR A 317 8.60 -7.54 1.09
CA THR A 317 10.06 -7.78 1.07
C THR A 317 10.86 -6.57 1.53
N MET A 318 10.25 -5.37 1.49
CA MET A 318 10.92 -4.11 1.82
C MET A 318 10.95 -3.81 3.32
N VAL A 319 10.23 -4.58 4.14
CA VAL A 319 9.97 -4.28 5.55
C VAL A 319 11.17 -4.63 6.42
N ASN A 320 11.55 -3.73 7.32
CA ASN A 320 12.60 -3.92 8.32
C ASN A 320 12.07 -4.63 9.58
N PRO A 321 12.89 -5.38 10.32
CA PRO A 321 12.46 -6.07 11.54
C PRO A 321 12.22 -5.11 12.72
N SER A 322 12.67 -3.84 12.61
CA SER A 322 12.41 -2.79 13.59
C SER A 322 11.86 -1.54 12.92
N LEU A 323 11.10 -0.76 13.68
CA LEU A 323 10.57 0.52 13.28
C LEU A 323 11.33 1.62 14.04
N PRO A 324 12.30 2.27 13.39
CA PRO A 324 13.09 3.32 14.02
C PRO A 324 12.22 4.50 14.45
N ARG A 325 12.59 5.09 15.60
CA ARG A 325 11.94 6.29 16.13
C ARG A 325 12.96 7.39 16.39
N TYR A 326 12.58 8.62 16.03
CA TYR A 326 13.38 9.80 16.29
C TYR A 326 12.56 10.87 16.99
N SER A 327 13.21 11.62 17.88
CA SER A 327 12.62 12.81 18.48
C SER A 327 12.42 13.91 17.42
N PRO A 328 11.55 14.92 17.64
CA PRO A 328 11.30 15.99 16.66
C PRO A 328 12.56 16.73 16.19
N ASP A 329 13.59 16.80 17.02
CA ASP A 329 14.90 17.41 16.72
C ASP A 329 15.84 16.49 15.90
N GLY A 330 15.40 15.29 15.56
CA GLY A 330 16.18 14.31 14.81
C GLY A 330 17.10 13.43 15.64
N SER A 331 17.16 13.59 16.95
CA SER A 331 17.89 12.69 17.85
C SER A 331 17.17 11.32 17.98
N PRO A 332 17.89 10.23 18.26
CA PRO A 332 17.25 8.94 18.56
C PRO A 332 16.22 9.06 19.67
N PHE A 333 15.06 8.42 19.49
CA PHE A 333 13.99 8.47 20.49
C PHE A 333 14.42 7.80 21.79
N PRO A 334 14.22 8.41 22.98
CA PRO A 334 14.71 7.87 24.25
C PRO A 334 14.18 6.48 24.59
N GLY A 335 12.99 6.11 24.07
CA GLY A 335 12.38 4.79 24.22
C GLY A 335 12.94 3.73 23.24
N GLY A 336 13.93 4.06 22.41
CA GLY A 336 14.47 3.17 21.36
C GLY A 336 13.50 2.92 20.22
N ASP A 337 13.85 1.98 19.35
CA ASP A 337 13.03 1.54 18.23
C ASP A 337 11.92 0.60 18.69
N LEU A 338 10.94 0.34 17.81
CA LEU A 338 9.90 -0.65 18.05
C LEU A 338 10.25 -1.94 17.32
N ASP A 339 10.04 -3.08 17.98
CA ASP A 339 10.08 -4.38 17.33
C ASP A 339 8.86 -4.53 16.42
N LEU A 340 9.07 -4.90 15.16
CA LEU A 340 8.00 -5.03 14.18
C LEU A 340 6.92 -6.02 14.66
N PHE A 341 7.30 -7.24 15.05
CA PHE A 341 6.34 -8.28 15.41
C PHE A 341 5.51 -7.95 16.66
N GLN A 342 6.03 -7.12 17.59
CA GLN A 342 5.32 -6.66 18.79
C GLN A 342 4.40 -5.45 18.50
N SER A 343 4.57 -4.83 17.35
CA SER A 343 3.87 -3.59 16.99
C SER A 343 2.59 -3.82 16.19
N PHE A 344 2.35 -5.04 15.69
CA PHE A 344 1.15 -5.35 14.93
C PHE A 344 -0.12 -5.21 15.78
N PHE A 345 -1.13 -4.53 15.22
CA PHE A 345 -2.42 -4.27 15.86
C PHE A 345 -2.29 -3.70 17.28
N ASN A 346 -1.26 -2.91 17.52
CA ASN A 346 -0.91 -2.38 18.84
C ASN A 346 -0.94 -0.84 18.86
N PRO A 347 -2.08 -0.21 19.14
CA PRO A 347 -2.20 1.25 19.27
C PRO A 347 -1.25 1.85 20.33
N ASP A 348 -0.86 1.07 21.35
CA ASP A 348 0.10 1.53 22.37
C ASP A 348 1.47 1.87 21.77
N ALA A 349 1.82 1.35 20.60
CA ALA A 349 3.03 1.73 19.89
C ALA A 349 3.02 3.23 19.52
N ILE A 350 1.86 3.76 19.10
CA ILE A 350 1.66 5.18 18.81
C ILE A 350 1.64 5.99 20.11
N LEU A 351 0.87 5.54 21.11
CA LEU A 351 0.70 6.24 22.38
C LEU A 351 2.02 6.35 23.15
N SER A 352 2.78 5.27 23.23
CA SER A 352 4.09 5.25 23.91
C SER A 352 5.18 6.04 23.16
N SER A 353 4.98 6.30 21.89
CA SER A 353 5.83 7.20 21.09
C SER A 353 5.48 8.68 21.30
N GLY A 354 4.38 9.00 22.00
CA GLY A 354 3.89 10.35 22.19
C GLY A 354 3.19 10.94 20.97
N GLY A 355 2.81 10.10 20.00
CA GLY A 355 2.16 10.47 18.75
C GLY A 355 2.78 9.80 17.53
N ILE A 356 2.42 10.31 16.35
CA ILE A 356 2.89 9.74 15.08
C ILE A 356 4.29 10.23 14.67
N GLU A 357 4.72 11.37 15.20
CA GLU A 357 5.90 12.09 14.75
C GLU A 357 7.20 11.27 14.85
N PRO A 358 7.50 10.58 15.97
CA PRO A 358 8.73 9.80 16.09
C PRO A 358 8.81 8.63 15.09
N ILE A 359 7.70 7.95 14.86
CA ILE A 359 7.62 6.81 13.93
C ILE A 359 7.71 7.31 12.49
N MET A 360 6.96 8.35 12.15
CA MET A 360 6.98 8.95 10.81
C MET A 360 8.37 9.45 10.43
N GLN A 361 9.09 10.05 11.39
CA GLN A 361 10.46 10.49 11.17
C GLN A 361 11.40 9.29 10.92
N GLY A 362 11.16 8.14 11.55
CA GLY A 362 11.84 6.89 11.22
C GLY A 362 11.59 6.45 9.78
N GLN A 363 10.33 6.49 9.34
CA GLN A 363 9.94 6.04 7.99
C GLN A 363 10.60 6.85 6.86
N ILE A 364 10.78 8.14 7.04
CA ILE A 364 11.39 9.02 6.02
C ILE A 364 12.92 9.03 6.05
N ARG A 365 13.55 8.41 7.05
CA ARG A 365 15.01 8.41 7.23
C ARG A 365 15.65 7.06 6.96
N GLU A 366 14.99 5.97 7.36
CA GLU A 366 15.58 4.64 7.29
C GLU A 366 15.38 4.01 5.91
N LEU A 367 16.46 3.36 5.41
CA LEU A 367 16.39 2.58 4.19
C LEU A 367 15.39 1.43 4.34
N ALA A 368 14.59 1.24 3.31
CA ALA A 368 13.86 0.00 3.10
C ALA A 368 14.80 -1.13 2.70
N GLN A 369 14.37 -2.37 2.88
CA GLN A 369 15.04 -3.49 2.24
C GLN A 369 14.77 -3.51 0.73
N GLU A 370 15.56 -4.32 0.01
CA GLU A 370 15.42 -4.47 -1.43
C GLU A 370 14.13 -5.21 -1.79
N ILE A 371 13.61 -4.92 -2.98
CA ILE A 371 12.52 -5.70 -3.57
C ILE A 371 13.13 -6.95 -4.21
N ASP A 372 13.16 -8.03 -3.45
CA ASP A 372 13.72 -9.31 -3.81
C ASP A 372 12.87 -10.46 -3.21
N PRO A 373 13.16 -11.74 -3.43
CA PRO A 373 12.33 -12.82 -2.90
C PRO A 373 12.51 -13.08 -1.39
N PHE A 374 13.24 -12.24 -0.65
CA PHE A 374 13.53 -12.46 0.77
C PHE A 374 12.65 -11.59 1.67
N ILE A 375 12.19 -12.15 2.78
CA ILE A 375 11.34 -11.50 3.78
C ILE A 375 11.96 -11.72 5.17
N VAL A 376 11.92 -10.72 6.04
CA VAL A 376 12.42 -10.82 7.42
C VAL A 376 11.66 -11.87 8.23
N ASP A 377 12.36 -12.46 9.21
CA ASP A 377 11.77 -13.52 10.05
C ASP A 377 10.60 -13.04 10.90
N ASP A 378 10.52 -11.75 11.22
CA ASP A 378 9.38 -11.12 11.88
C ASP A 378 8.07 -11.32 11.12
N LEU A 379 8.11 -11.28 9.78
CA LEU A 379 6.96 -11.53 8.91
C LEU A 379 6.81 -13.01 8.52
N ARG A 380 7.91 -13.76 8.54
CA ARG A 380 7.93 -15.12 8.01
C ARG A 380 7.71 -16.19 9.08
N ASN A 381 8.15 -15.96 10.31
CA ASN A 381 8.09 -16.93 11.38
C ASN A 381 7.37 -16.42 12.63
N LEU A 382 7.27 -15.11 12.80
CA LEU A 382 6.75 -14.47 14.00
C LEU A 382 5.46 -13.68 13.76
N LEU A 383 4.95 -13.63 12.54
CA LEU A 383 3.77 -12.82 12.20
C LEU A 383 2.58 -13.21 13.08
N PHE A 384 2.06 -12.24 13.85
CA PHE A 384 0.94 -12.36 14.77
C PHE A 384 1.10 -13.40 15.89
N GLY A 385 2.34 -13.83 16.21
CA GLY A 385 2.55 -14.73 17.34
C GLY A 385 3.99 -15.17 17.50
N GLY A 386 4.55 -15.00 18.69
CA GLY A 386 5.86 -15.54 19.06
C GLY A 386 5.76 -16.96 19.63
N GLY A 387 6.84 -17.75 19.53
CA GLY A 387 6.92 -19.05 20.20
C GLY A 387 6.46 -20.27 19.40
N GLY A 388 6.57 -20.26 18.09
CA GLY A 388 6.31 -21.42 17.23
C GLY A 388 4.87 -21.55 16.73
N VAL A 389 4.06 -20.52 16.90
CA VAL A 389 2.66 -20.43 16.45
C VAL A 389 2.45 -19.20 15.55
N GLY A 390 3.52 -18.62 15.00
CA GLY A 390 3.43 -17.49 14.08
C GLY A 390 2.93 -17.92 12.69
N LEU A 391 2.40 -16.95 11.94
CA LEU A 391 2.10 -17.12 10.52
C LEU A 391 3.34 -16.82 9.70
N ASP A 392 3.33 -17.27 8.44
CA ASP A 392 4.37 -17.01 7.43
C ASP A 392 3.76 -16.20 6.28
N LEU A 393 4.07 -14.90 6.22
CA LEU A 393 3.51 -14.00 5.21
C LEU A 393 3.89 -14.41 3.78
N ALA A 394 5.10 -14.94 3.55
CA ALA A 394 5.48 -15.46 2.23
C ALA A 394 4.60 -16.64 1.81
N SER A 395 4.40 -17.60 2.73
CA SER A 395 3.49 -18.72 2.49
C SER A 395 2.05 -18.27 2.24
N LEU A 396 1.57 -17.27 3.01
CA LEU A 396 0.23 -16.71 2.83
C LEU A 396 0.09 -16.04 1.46
N ASN A 397 1.11 -15.32 0.97
CA ASN A 397 1.09 -14.70 -0.37
C ASN A 397 1.03 -15.75 -1.48
N ILE A 398 1.86 -16.78 -1.40
CA ILE A 398 1.88 -17.89 -2.37
C ILE A 398 0.52 -18.60 -2.37
N GLN A 399 0.01 -18.95 -1.20
CA GLN A 399 -1.27 -19.65 -1.05
C GLN A 399 -2.44 -18.79 -1.54
N ARG A 400 -2.41 -17.47 -1.32
CA ARG A 400 -3.43 -16.53 -1.79
C ARG A 400 -3.47 -16.47 -3.33
N GLY A 401 -2.32 -16.46 -3.99
CA GLY A 401 -2.27 -16.55 -5.45
C GLY A 401 -2.88 -17.85 -5.96
N ARG A 402 -2.63 -18.98 -5.29
CA ARG A 402 -3.23 -20.28 -5.62
C ARG A 402 -4.73 -20.30 -5.37
N ASP A 403 -5.19 -19.73 -4.25
CA ASP A 403 -6.61 -19.57 -3.90
C ASP A 403 -7.38 -18.79 -4.96
N HIS A 404 -6.79 -17.72 -5.48
CA HIS A 404 -7.40 -16.87 -6.50
C HIS A 404 -7.30 -17.43 -7.92
N GLY A 405 -6.76 -18.66 -8.08
CA GLY A 405 -6.59 -19.28 -9.38
C GLY A 405 -5.66 -18.48 -10.29
N LEU A 406 -4.59 -17.89 -9.74
CA LEU A 406 -3.67 -17.10 -10.55
C LEU A 406 -2.86 -17.96 -11.50
N PRO A 407 -2.48 -17.42 -12.67
CA PRO A 407 -1.55 -18.08 -13.59
C PRO A 407 -0.19 -18.32 -12.93
N SER A 408 0.61 -19.24 -13.47
CA SER A 408 2.02 -19.34 -13.13
C SER A 408 2.79 -18.09 -13.58
N TYR A 409 4.01 -17.93 -13.08
CA TYR A 409 4.90 -16.86 -13.50
C TYR A 409 5.02 -16.76 -15.04
N ASN A 410 5.31 -17.86 -15.74
CA ASN A 410 5.44 -17.88 -17.18
C ASN A 410 4.13 -17.56 -17.91
N GLN A 411 3.01 -18.09 -17.44
CA GLN A 411 1.69 -17.79 -18.02
C GLN A 411 1.38 -16.28 -17.89
N MET A 412 1.71 -15.69 -16.75
CA MET A 412 1.52 -14.24 -16.56
C MET A 412 2.45 -13.41 -17.43
N ARG A 413 3.72 -13.80 -17.61
CA ARG A 413 4.63 -13.14 -18.55
C ARG A 413 4.03 -13.09 -19.95
N VAL A 414 3.52 -14.23 -20.43
CA VAL A 414 2.86 -14.31 -21.76
C VAL A 414 1.64 -13.39 -21.82
N ALA A 415 0.78 -13.39 -20.79
CA ALA A 415 -0.39 -12.50 -20.71
C ALA A 415 0.00 -11.01 -20.74
N MET A 416 1.17 -10.68 -20.16
CA MET A 416 1.75 -9.33 -20.19
C MET A 416 2.63 -9.06 -21.42
N LYS A 417 2.63 -9.98 -22.41
CA LYS A 417 3.41 -9.88 -23.67
C LYS A 417 4.93 -9.89 -23.44
N LEU A 418 5.40 -10.49 -22.37
CA LEU A 418 6.80 -10.75 -22.07
C LEU A 418 7.16 -12.18 -22.51
N ALA A 419 8.42 -12.40 -22.89
CA ALA A 419 8.90 -13.74 -23.22
C ALA A 419 8.87 -14.64 -21.99
N PRO A 420 8.39 -15.90 -22.06
CA PRO A 420 8.50 -16.84 -20.97
C PRO A 420 9.97 -17.24 -20.73
N ALA A 421 10.29 -17.59 -19.48
CA ALA A 421 11.58 -18.15 -19.11
C ALA A 421 11.63 -19.64 -19.50
N ASN A 422 12.72 -20.10 -20.12
CA ASN A 422 12.92 -21.51 -20.45
C ASN A 422 13.71 -22.23 -19.35
N THR A 423 14.54 -21.51 -18.64
CA THR A 423 15.38 -21.99 -17.54
C THR A 423 15.27 -21.05 -16.35
N PHE A 424 15.72 -21.48 -15.16
CA PHE A 424 15.78 -20.59 -14.00
C PHE A 424 16.79 -19.44 -14.19
N ALA A 425 17.78 -19.61 -15.06
CA ALA A 425 18.72 -18.53 -15.41
C ALA A 425 18.06 -17.42 -16.24
N ASP A 426 16.95 -17.70 -16.91
CA ASP A 426 16.15 -16.68 -17.61
C ASP A 426 15.27 -15.88 -16.64
N ILE A 427 15.01 -16.40 -15.43
CA ILE A 427 14.28 -15.68 -14.36
C ILE A 427 15.24 -14.74 -13.63
N SER A 428 16.38 -15.25 -13.19
CA SER A 428 17.38 -14.47 -12.45
C SER A 428 18.81 -14.79 -12.89
N PRO A 429 19.67 -13.79 -13.06
CA PRO A 429 21.09 -14.00 -13.31
C PRO A 429 21.86 -14.49 -12.05
N ASP A 430 21.28 -14.37 -10.85
CA ASP A 430 21.90 -14.76 -9.58
C ASP A 430 21.89 -16.30 -9.42
N PRO A 431 23.06 -16.97 -9.37
CA PRO A 431 23.14 -18.42 -9.22
C PRO A 431 22.52 -18.95 -7.92
N ASP A 432 22.50 -18.16 -6.84
CA ASP A 432 21.85 -18.54 -5.57
C ASP A 432 20.32 -18.60 -5.76
N ILE A 433 19.73 -17.57 -6.38
CA ILE A 433 18.29 -17.57 -6.70
C ILE A 433 17.93 -18.73 -7.63
N GLN A 434 18.76 -19.00 -8.66
CA GLN A 434 18.55 -20.14 -9.56
C GLN A 434 18.55 -21.48 -8.80
N ALA A 435 19.51 -21.69 -7.90
CA ALA A 435 19.60 -22.89 -7.08
C ALA A 435 18.39 -23.05 -6.14
N ARG A 436 17.93 -21.96 -5.53
CA ARG A 436 16.74 -21.96 -4.68
C ARG A 436 15.47 -22.27 -5.47
N LEU A 437 15.28 -21.69 -6.64
CA LEU A 437 14.17 -22.03 -7.55
C LEU A 437 14.22 -23.53 -7.93
N ALA A 438 15.38 -24.03 -8.33
CA ALA A 438 15.56 -25.43 -8.71
C ALA A 438 15.40 -26.42 -7.55
N SER A 439 15.53 -25.97 -6.30
CA SER A 439 15.35 -26.84 -5.12
C SER A 439 13.87 -27.15 -4.84
N VAL A 440 12.95 -26.34 -5.33
CA VAL A 440 11.51 -26.44 -5.04
C VAL A 440 10.63 -26.55 -6.28
N TYR A 441 11.05 -26.05 -7.43
CA TYR A 441 10.30 -26.14 -8.68
C TYR A 441 11.04 -27.01 -9.70
N SER A 442 10.31 -27.83 -10.43
CA SER A 442 10.90 -28.69 -11.47
C SER A 442 11.17 -27.94 -12.78
N SER A 443 10.49 -26.82 -13.00
CA SER A 443 10.65 -25.98 -14.20
C SER A 443 10.14 -24.56 -13.97
N PRO A 444 10.52 -23.58 -14.79
CA PRO A 444 9.97 -22.22 -14.74
C PRO A 444 8.44 -22.14 -14.87
N ASP A 445 7.80 -23.10 -15.54
CA ASP A 445 6.34 -23.13 -15.74
C ASP A 445 5.58 -23.43 -14.45
N GLN A 446 6.23 -24.03 -13.45
CA GLN A 446 5.62 -24.30 -12.15
C GLN A 446 5.80 -23.17 -11.13
N VAL A 447 6.66 -22.18 -11.40
CA VAL A 447 6.95 -21.11 -10.47
C VAL A 447 5.67 -20.30 -10.17
N ASP A 448 5.37 -20.11 -8.89
CA ASP A 448 4.26 -19.27 -8.46
C ASP A 448 4.49 -17.81 -8.89
N LEU A 449 3.43 -17.12 -9.27
CA LEU A 449 3.50 -15.77 -9.83
C LEU A 449 4.27 -14.80 -8.94
N TRP A 450 3.93 -14.74 -7.65
CA TRP A 450 4.58 -13.83 -6.68
C TRP A 450 6.08 -14.12 -6.55
N VAL A 451 6.46 -15.40 -6.47
CA VAL A 451 7.86 -15.82 -6.32
C VAL A 451 8.68 -15.46 -7.57
N GLY A 452 8.20 -15.85 -8.75
CA GLY A 452 8.93 -15.58 -9.98
C GLY A 452 9.09 -14.10 -10.29
N ALA A 453 8.05 -13.32 -10.01
CA ALA A 453 8.06 -11.87 -10.22
C ALA A 453 9.09 -11.13 -9.32
N LEU A 454 9.32 -11.63 -8.09
CA LEU A 454 10.32 -11.09 -7.18
C LEU A 454 11.76 -11.57 -7.49
N CYS A 455 11.92 -12.67 -8.20
CA CYS A 455 13.24 -13.19 -8.59
C CYS A 455 13.84 -12.48 -9.81
N GLU A 456 13.08 -11.67 -10.53
CA GLU A 456 13.56 -10.94 -11.70
C GLU A 456 14.55 -9.83 -11.32
N PRO A 457 15.61 -9.60 -12.13
CA PRO A 457 16.44 -8.41 -11.96
C PRO A 457 15.59 -7.16 -12.25
N HIS A 458 15.88 -6.08 -11.54
CA HIS A 458 15.15 -4.82 -11.70
C HIS A 458 15.33 -4.23 -13.10
N VAL A 459 14.28 -3.56 -13.58
CA VAL A 459 14.39 -2.77 -14.82
C VAL A 459 15.34 -1.58 -14.60
N PRO A 460 16.07 -1.13 -15.63
CA PRO A 460 16.94 0.03 -15.50
C PRO A 460 16.18 1.26 -14.98
N GLY A 461 16.69 1.86 -13.91
CA GLY A 461 16.08 3.02 -13.25
C GLY A 461 14.86 2.74 -12.37
N GLY A 462 14.42 1.48 -12.27
CA GLY A 462 13.32 1.05 -11.40
C GLY A 462 13.79 0.15 -10.26
N SER A 463 12.89 -0.14 -9.34
CA SER A 463 13.12 -1.02 -8.18
C SER A 463 12.36 -2.35 -8.28
N VAL A 464 11.80 -2.67 -9.43
CA VAL A 464 11.02 -3.90 -9.69
C VAL A 464 11.46 -4.56 -11.00
N GLY A 465 11.26 -5.88 -11.10
CA GLY A 465 11.51 -6.63 -12.31
C GLY A 465 10.49 -6.36 -13.44
N PRO A 466 10.78 -6.83 -14.68
CA PRO A 466 9.94 -6.56 -15.85
C PRO A 466 8.47 -6.95 -15.69
N LEU A 467 8.18 -8.08 -15.02
CA LEU A 467 6.80 -8.53 -14.84
C LEU A 467 6.04 -7.64 -13.85
N LEU A 468 6.62 -7.37 -12.69
CA LEU A 468 6.02 -6.43 -11.73
C LEU A 468 5.81 -5.05 -12.37
N HIS A 469 6.83 -4.54 -13.06
CA HIS A 469 6.75 -3.27 -13.77
C HIS A 469 5.57 -3.23 -14.75
N ALA A 470 5.41 -4.24 -15.60
CA ALA A 470 4.33 -4.29 -16.59
C ALA A 470 2.94 -4.34 -15.93
N VAL A 471 2.78 -5.13 -14.87
CA VAL A 471 1.51 -5.25 -14.13
C VAL A 471 1.17 -3.94 -13.41
N LEU A 472 2.13 -3.34 -12.72
CA LEU A 472 1.93 -2.08 -11.99
C LEU A 472 1.57 -0.93 -12.94
N VAL A 473 2.34 -0.74 -14.02
CA VAL A 473 2.04 0.28 -15.04
C VAL A 473 0.64 0.09 -15.60
N LYS A 474 0.26 -1.15 -15.95
CA LYS A 474 -1.07 -1.44 -16.51
C LYS A 474 -2.19 -1.14 -15.49
N GLN A 475 -2.04 -1.55 -14.23
CA GLN A 475 -3.08 -1.33 -13.22
C GLN A 475 -3.20 0.15 -12.87
N PHE A 476 -2.10 0.83 -12.57
CA PHE A 476 -2.15 2.25 -12.23
C PHE A 476 -2.61 3.13 -13.41
N THR A 477 -2.31 2.75 -14.67
CA THR A 477 -2.92 3.40 -15.83
C THR A 477 -4.44 3.24 -15.83
N ARG A 478 -4.96 2.04 -15.53
CA ARG A 478 -6.41 1.79 -15.46
C ARG A 478 -7.08 2.61 -14.35
N LEU A 479 -6.43 2.70 -13.17
CA LEU A 479 -6.92 3.48 -12.02
C LEU A 479 -6.99 4.97 -12.33
N ARG A 480 -6.02 5.49 -13.07
CA ARG A 480 -5.94 6.91 -13.44
C ARG A 480 -6.89 7.27 -14.58
N ASP A 481 -6.76 6.54 -15.70
CA ASP A 481 -7.45 6.88 -16.94
C ASP A 481 -8.94 6.46 -16.92
N GLY A 482 -9.28 5.47 -16.08
CA GLY A 482 -10.65 5.02 -15.85
C GLY A 482 -11.40 5.77 -14.74
N ASP A 483 -10.77 6.74 -14.07
CA ASP A 483 -11.36 7.53 -13.01
C ASP A 483 -11.87 8.88 -13.55
N ARG A 484 -13.19 9.06 -13.60
CA ARG A 484 -13.82 10.32 -14.03
C ARG A 484 -13.48 11.50 -13.11
N PHE A 485 -13.23 11.20 -11.83
CA PHE A 485 -12.88 12.17 -10.81
C PHE A 485 -11.35 12.27 -10.57
N PHE A 486 -10.52 11.74 -11.48
CA PHE A 486 -9.08 11.96 -11.39
C PHE A 486 -8.79 13.47 -11.38
N TYR A 487 -7.92 13.93 -10.48
CA TYR A 487 -7.77 15.36 -10.19
C TYR A 487 -7.47 16.22 -11.42
N LEU A 488 -6.66 15.72 -12.38
CA LEU A 488 -6.35 16.43 -13.63
C LEU A 488 -7.56 16.58 -14.56
N ASN A 489 -8.58 15.74 -14.42
CA ASN A 489 -9.80 15.78 -15.22
C ASN A 489 -10.92 16.59 -14.54
N HIS A 490 -10.93 16.62 -13.22
CA HIS A 490 -12.10 17.07 -12.45
C HIS A 490 -11.91 18.43 -11.80
N LEU A 491 -10.71 18.77 -11.32
CA LEU A 491 -10.46 20.01 -10.57
C LEU A 491 -10.25 21.23 -11.47
N SER A 492 -10.43 22.40 -10.88
CA SER A 492 -10.11 23.67 -11.54
C SER A 492 -8.60 23.79 -11.83
N PRO A 493 -8.17 24.57 -12.84
CA PRO A 493 -6.76 24.80 -13.12
C PRO A 493 -5.96 25.37 -11.92
N GLY A 494 -6.61 26.15 -11.07
CA GLY A 494 -6.00 26.69 -9.84
C GLY A 494 -5.73 25.60 -8.82
N ASP A 495 -6.71 24.72 -8.60
CA ASP A 495 -6.57 23.57 -7.70
C ASP A 495 -5.51 22.58 -8.23
N ILE A 496 -5.55 22.26 -9.53
CA ILE A 496 -4.55 21.39 -10.16
C ILE A 496 -3.13 21.94 -9.94
N ASN A 497 -2.94 23.24 -10.10
CA ASN A 497 -1.65 23.85 -9.85
C ASN A 497 -1.23 23.75 -8.38
N ALA A 498 -2.15 23.98 -7.44
CA ALA A 498 -1.87 23.83 -6.01
C ALA A 498 -1.53 22.38 -5.64
N ILE A 499 -2.29 21.42 -6.16
CA ILE A 499 -2.06 19.98 -5.93
C ILE A 499 -0.73 19.53 -6.51
N ASN A 500 -0.39 19.90 -7.76
CA ASN A 500 0.87 19.53 -8.40
C ASN A 500 2.11 20.12 -7.70
N ASN A 501 1.95 21.21 -6.93
CA ASN A 501 3.01 21.81 -6.13
C ASN A 501 2.97 21.34 -4.66
N THR A 502 2.16 20.36 -4.32
CA THR A 502 2.09 19.77 -2.97
C THR A 502 2.71 18.38 -2.98
N ARG A 503 3.76 18.20 -2.22
CA ARG A 503 4.45 16.91 -2.01
C ARG A 503 3.97 16.27 -0.70
N LEU A 504 4.27 14.98 -0.51
CA LEU A 504 4.03 14.30 0.78
C LEU A 504 4.80 14.99 1.91
N SER A 505 6.02 15.46 1.64
CA SER A 505 6.82 16.24 2.58
C SER A 505 6.09 17.50 3.08
N ASP A 506 5.35 18.21 2.23
CA ASP A 506 4.58 19.39 2.62
C ASP A 506 3.41 19.03 3.53
N ILE A 507 2.74 17.91 3.27
CA ILE A 507 1.66 17.41 4.12
C ILE A 507 2.21 17.04 5.49
N ILE A 508 3.37 16.39 5.56
CA ILE A 508 4.05 16.07 6.82
C ILE A 508 4.41 17.36 7.58
N ARG A 509 5.09 18.32 6.94
CA ARG A 509 5.52 19.58 7.58
C ARG A 509 4.36 20.38 8.18
N ARG A 510 3.22 20.44 7.51
CA ARG A 510 2.07 21.27 7.98
C ARG A 510 1.13 20.56 8.96
N ASN A 511 1.27 19.24 9.14
CA ASN A 511 0.42 18.45 10.04
C ASN A 511 1.17 17.77 11.19
N THR A 512 2.47 17.99 11.32
CA THR A 512 3.32 17.40 12.36
C THR A 512 4.29 18.43 12.91
N SER A 513 4.92 18.10 14.04
CA SER A 513 6.01 18.89 14.63
C SER A 513 7.40 18.47 14.18
N ILE A 514 7.50 17.64 13.13
CA ILE A 514 8.79 17.19 12.61
C ILE A 514 9.53 18.38 11.99
N ALA A 515 10.69 18.69 12.55
CA ALA A 515 11.43 19.90 12.19
C ALA A 515 12.07 19.77 10.79
N TYR A 516 12.64 18.60 10.48
CA TYR A 516 13.25 18.34 9.19
C TYR A 516 12.55 17.22 8.43
N VAL A 517 12.13 17.52 7.20
CA VAL A 517 11.55 16.56 6.24
C VAL A 517 12.19 16.87 4.89
N GLN A 518 12.91 15.91 4.28
CA GLN A 518 13.45 16.05 2.93
C GLN A 518 12.32 16.23 1.91
N ASP A 519 12.62 16.86 0.77
CA ASP A 519 11.61 17.20 -0.22
C ASP A 519 10.95 15.97 -0.84
N ASN A 520 11.74 14.95 -1.19
CA ASN A 520 11.21 13.67 -1.61
C ASN A 520 11.43 12.64 -0.50
N VAL A 521 10.36 12.32 0.23
CA VAL A 521 10.41 11.42 1.40
C VAL A 521 10.57 9.94 1.04
N PHE A 522 10.47 9.60 -0.24
CA PHE A 522 10.67 8.23 -0.71
C PHE A 522 12.14 7.85 -0.88
N PHE A 523 13.05 8.83 -0.84
CA PHE A 523 14.50 8.65 -0.89
C PHE A 523 15.16 9.17 0.39
N VAL A 524 16.32 8.60 0.74
CA VAL A 524 17.06 9.09 1.91
C VAL A 524 17.58 10.52 1.68
N SER A 525 17.75 11.27 2.76
CA SER A 525 18.14 12.68 2.71
C SER A 525 19.55 12.94 2.11
N ALA A 526 20.38 11.90 1.98
CA ALA A 526 21.70 12.00 1.35
C ALA A 526 21.66 11.93 -0.18
N ASP A 527 20.57 11.46 -0.78
CA ASP A 527 20.31 11.55 -2.23
C ASP A 527 19.83 12.98 -2.56
N PHE A 528 20.79 13.88 -2.73
CA PHE A 528 20.54 15.30 -2.91
C PHE A 528 20.25 15.67 -4.37
N THR A 529 20.64 14.81 -5.30
CA THR A 529 20.32 14.93 -6.73
C THR A 529 18.98 14.30 -7.08
N GLU A 530 18.39 13.51 -6.19
CA GLU A 530 17.15 12.72 -6.39
C GLU A 530 17.27 11.72 -7.55
N ASP A 531 18.48 11.20 -7.79
CA ASP A 531 18.74 10.23 -8.86
C ASP A 531 18.68 8.77 -8.38
N ALA A 532 18.26 8.55 -7.14
CA ALA A 532 18.15 7.25 -6.47
C ALA A 532 19.51 6.58 -6.19
N ARG A 533 20.54 7.39 -5.98
CA ARG A 533 21.87 6.96 -5.56
C ARG A 533 22.43 7.95 -4.55
N VAL A 534 23.40 7.52 -3.76
CA VAL A 534 24.21 8.44 -2.95
C VAL A 534 25.63 8.38 -3.49
N ALA A 535 26.03 9.42 -4.17
CA ALA A 535 27.29 9.53 -4.92
C ALA A 535 27.97 10.88 -4.73
N PHE A 536 29.12 11.10 -5.36
CA PHE A 536 29.86 12.36 -5.23
C PHE A 536 29.06 13.58 -5.71
N GLU A 537 28.18 13.38 -6.69
CA GLU A 537 27.29 14.40 -7.25
C GLU A 537 26.34 14.98 -6.20
N ASP A 538 25.90 14.18 -5.24
CA ASP A 538 25.06 14.61 -4.12
C ASP A 538 25.80 15.54 -3.17
N ALA A 539 27.07 15.23 -2.89
CA ALA A 539 27.91 16.12 -2.09
C ALA A 539 28.10 17.48 -2.79
N VAL A 540 28.24 17.50 -4.11
CA VAL A 540 28.32 18.73 -4.89
C VAL A 540 27.01 19.50 -4.85
N ALA A 541 25.87 18.80 -5.04
CA ALA A 541 24.53 19.40 -5.02
C ALA A 541 24.21 19.97 -3.63
N PHE A 542 24.51 19.23 -2.56
CA PHE A 542 24.38 19.71 -1.17
C PHE A 542 25.20 20.98 -0.94
N LEU A 543 26.50 20.98 -1.28
CA LEU A 543 27.36 22.13 -1.07
C LEU A 543 26.90 23.37 -1.86
N LEU A 544 26.36 23.18 -3.06
CA LEU A 544 25.78 24.28 -3.85
C LEU A 544 24.52 24.84 -3.17
N ALA A 545 23.63 23.98 -2.70
CA ALA A 545 22.43 24.39 -1.97
C ALA A 545 22.80 25.11 -0.67
N PHE A 546 23.74 24.57 0.09
CA PHE A 546 24.24 25.13 1.35
C PHE A 546 24.86 26.54 1.12
N SER A 547 25.72 26.68 0.11
CA SER A 547 26.36 27.99 -0.21
C SER A 547 25.37 29.06 -0.66
N ASN A 548 24.20 28.66 -1.15
CA ASN A 548 23.13 29.57 -1.57
C ASN A 548 22.06 29.79 -0.51
N ASN A 549 22.26 29.28 0.72
CA ASN A 549 21.27 29.28 1.81
C ASN A 549 19.92 28.72 1.35
N ASN A 550 19.94 27.65 0.54
CA ASN A 550 18.72 26.96 0.14
C ASN A 550 18.19 26.18 1.33
N PRO A 551 16.92 26.36 1.74
CA PRO A 551 16.32 25.66 2.88
C PRO A 551 16.48 24.15 2.85
N ARG A 552 16.62 23.54 1.68
CA ARG A 552 16.88 22.12 1.50
C ARG A 552 18.21 21.66 2.13
N ALA A 553 19.18 22.55 2.31
CA ALA A 553 20.46 22.24 2.94
C ALA A 553 20.50 22.52 4.45
N ASP A 554 19.41 23.00 5.05
CA ASP A 554 19.23 23.10 6.51
C ASP A 554 18.84 21.71 7.05
N LEU A 555 19.83 20.82 7.16
CA LEU A 555 19.64 19.43 7.58
C LEU A 555 19.66 19.25 9.10
N ALA A 556 20.18 20.23 9.82
CA ALA A 556 20.06 20.36 11.28
C ALA A 556 19.10 21.53 11.56
N PRO A 557 17.79 21.32 11.55
CA PRO A 557 16.75 22.32 11.28
C PRO A 557 16.66 23.39 12.35
N ASP A 558 17.55 24.35 12.30
CA ASP A 558 17.58 25.49 13.22
C ASP A 558 17.48 26.85 12.50
N GLY A 559 17.34 26.82 11.16
CA GLY A 559 17.27 27.99 10.27
C GLY A 559 18.61 28.67 10.03
N ALA A 560 19.70 28.12 10.55
CA ALA A 560 21.06 28.54 10.24
C ALA A 560 21.69 27.58 9.22
N PHE A 561 22.62 28.11 8.41
CA PHE A 561 23.41 27.29 7.47
C PHE A 561 24.82 27.23 8.03
N ASP A 562 25.10 26.18 8.81
CA ASP A 562 26.38 26.06 9.52
C ASP A 562 26.96 24.63 9.49
N VAL A 563 27.95 24.38 10.35
CA VAL A 563 28.64 23.09 10.41
C VAL A 563 27.73 21.94 10.81
N SER A 564 26.61 22.21 11.48
CA SER A 564 25.65 21.18 11.90
C SER A 564 24.97 20.51 10.70
N ASP A 565 24.63 21.30 9.67
CA ASP A 565 24.07 20.80 8.41
C ASP A 565 25.06 19.94 7.65
N VAL A 566 26.32 20.42 7.57
CA VAL A 566 27.39 19.69 6.90
C VAL A 566 27.61 18.34 7.62
N LEU A 567 27.60 18.30 8.94
CA LEU A 567 27.74 17.07 9.70
C LEU A 567 26.54 16.13 9.51
N ALA A 568 25.32 16.67 9.47
CA ALA A 568 24.11 15.91 9.19
C ALA A 568 24.16 15.27 7.80
N PHE A 569 24.56 16.06 6.78
CA PHE A 569 24.77 15.55 5.42
C PHE A 569 25.84 14.46 5.38
N LEU A 570 27.02 14.72 5.92
CA LEU A 570 28.14 13.78 5.90
C LEU A 570 27.80 12.48 6.63
N THR A 571 27.05 12.54 7.72
CA THR A 571 26.60 11.34 8.46
C THR A 571 25.68 10.49 7.60
N ALA A 572 24.71 11.10 6.91
CA ALA A 572 23.82 10.38 5.99
C ALA A 572 24.58 9.89 4.75
N PHE A 573 25.47 10.71 4.22
CA PHE A 573 26.30 10.38 3.05
C PHE A 573 27.23 9.19 3.32
N ASP A 574 27.98 9.19 4.45
CA ASP A 574 28.87 8.09 4.83
C ASP A 574 28.14 6.76 5.03
N ARG A 575 26.89 6.83 5.52
CA ARG A 575 26.05 5.66 5.73
C ARG A 575 25.59 5.01 4.43
N TYR A 576 25.36 5.78 3.38
CA TYR A 576 24.70 5.33 2.15
C TYR A 576 25.56 5.43 0.89
N TYR A 577 26.74 6.04 0.99
CA TYR A 577 27.65 6.16 -0.15
C TYR A 577 28.09 4.79 -0.66
N THR A 578 27.82 4.55 -1.94
CA THR A 578 28.34 3.39 -2.68
C THR A 578 29.31 3.90 -3.75
N PRO A 579 30.62 3.61 -3.64
CA PRO A 579 31.65 4.09 -4.56
C PRO A 579 31.50 3.55 -5.99
#